data_27ebb9970d5b47c2745d25410d15ac88
#
_entry.id   27ebb9970d5b47c2745d25410d15ac88
#
_cell.length_a   1.000
_cell.length_b   1.000
_cell.length_c   1.000
_cell.angle_alpha   90.00
_cell.angle_beta   90.00
_cell.angle_gamma   90.00
#
_symmetry.space_group_name_H-M   'P 1'
#
loop_
_entity.id
_entity.type
_entity.pdbx_description
1 polymer ?
#
loop_
_entity_poly.entity_id
_entity_poly.type
_entity_poly.pdbx_seq_one_letter_code
_entity_poly.pdbx_strand_id
1 'polypeptide(L)'
;EIGFGTGLNALLTLETAESTQRKVHYTGIELYPLSWEMIEPLGYSDNPLFKTLHIIPWEEDTIITPCFTLRKVQADFTTLTTDRSFDIIYFDAFAPEKQPEMWSQELFDRLHVIMGEKGILTTYCAKGVVRRMLQTAGFTVERLPGPPGGKREILRARK
;
A
#
# COMPACT_ATOMS: atom_id res chain seq x y z
N GLU A 1 2.86 1.21 1.18
CA GLU A 1 1.98 0.88 0.04
C GLU A 1 2.82 0.59 -1.18
N ILE A 2 2.50 -0.50 -1.85
CA ILE A 2 3.10 -0.89 -3.12
C ILE A 2 2.05 -0.68 -4.21
N GLY A 3 2.30 0.31 -5.10
CA GLY A 3 1.32 0.87 -6.02
C GLY A 3 0.55 2.03 -5.38
N PHE A 4 1.19 3.18 -5.23
CA PHE A 4 0.54 4.39 -4.68
C PHE A 4 -0.67 4.83 -5.52
N GLY A 5 -0.57 4.71 -6.84
CA GLY A 5 -1.66 4.91 -7.78
C GLY A 5 -2.38 6.25 -7.59
N THR A 6 -3.69 6.18 -7.32
CA THR A 6 -4.52 7.37 -7.10
C THR A 6 -4.44 7.94 -5.69
N GLY A 7 -3.63 7.37 -4.78
CA GLY A 7 -3.45 7.86 -3.41
C GLY A 7 -4.63 7.64 -2.47
N LEU A 8 -5.60 6.82 -2.87
CA LEU A 8 -6.81 6.60 -2.06
C LEU A 8 -6.50 5.92 -0.72
N ASN A 9 -5.64 4.90 -0.71
CA ASN A 9 -5.25 4.23 0.53
C ASN A 9 -4.48 5.18 1.47
N ALA A 10 -3.65 6.07 0.91
CA ALA A 10 -2.95 7.10 1.68
C ALA A 10 -3.93 8.08 2.32
N LEU A 11 -4.95 8.53 1.57
CA LEU A 11 -6.00 9.41 2.10
C LEU A 11 -6.76 8.75 3.23
N LEU A 12 -7.26 7.52 3.05
CA LEU A 12 -8.02 6.79 4.06
C LEU A 12 -7.17 6.52 5.33
N THR A 13 -5.88 6.27 5.14
CA THR A 13 -4.94 6.09 6.25
C THR A 13 -4.70 7.41 7.00
N LEU A 14 -4.57 8.53 6.28
CA LEU A 14 -4.47 9.87 6.86
C LEU A 14 -5.72 10.18 7.71
N GLU A 15 -6.91 10.00 7.16
CA GLU A 15 -8.19 10.24 7.86
C GLU A 15 -8.32 9.36 9.11
N THR A 16 -7.87 8.10 9.01
CA THR A 16 -7.84 7.19 10.17
C THR A 16 -6.82 7.65 11.22
N ALA A 17 -5.62 8.09 10.81
CA ALA A 17 -4.61 8.61 11.72
C ALA A 17 -5.12 9.84 12.49
N GLU A 18 -5.77 10.77 11.80
CA GLU A 18 -6.36 11.97 12.41
C GLU A 18 -7.49 11.61 13.39
N SER A 19 -8.42 10.76 12.99
CA SER A 19 -9.56 10.39 13.83
C SER A 19 -9.15 9.61 15.10
N THR A 20 -8.07 8.82 15.01
CA THR A 20 -7.55 8.00 16.12
C THR A 20 -6.41 8.66 16.88
N GLN A 21 -5.91 9.81 16.41
CA GLN A 21 -4.74 10.52 16.94
C GLN A 21 -3.48 9.64 16.99
N ARG A 22 -3.35 8.70 16.06
CA ARG A 22 -2.18 7.83 15.92
C ARG A 22 -1.21 8.41 14.92
N LYS A 23 0.08 8.46 15.29
CA LYS A 23 1.13 8.87 14.36
C LYS A 23 1.40 7.77 13.34
N VAL A 24 1.36 8.14 12.08
CA VAL A 24 1.64 7.27 10.93
C VAL A 24 2.76 7.88 10.09
N HIS A 25 3.76 7.07 9.78
CA HIS A 25 4.73 7.34 8.73
C HIS A 25 4.35 6.46 7.53
N TYR A 26 3.85 7.07 6.48
CA TYR A 26 3.38 6.39 5.28
C TYR A 26 4.43 6.45 4.18
N THR A 27 4.78 5.31 3.60
CA THR A 27 5.64 5.24 2.42
C THR A 27 4.85 4.68 1.25
N GLY A 28 4.63 5.47 0.22
CA GLY A 28 3.99 5.05 -1.03
C GLY A 28 5.03 4.86 -2.13
N ILE A 29 5.06 3.68 -2.76
CA ILE A 29 5.98 3.34 -3.84
C ILE A 29 5.19 3.27 -5.14
N GLU A 30 5.67 3.95 -6.18
CA GLU A 30 5.03 3.99 -7.48
C GLU A 30 6.06 4.09 -8.61
N LEU A 31 5.93 3.24 -9.60
CA LEU A 31 6.82 3.28 -10.77
C LEU A 31 6.40 4.34 -11.79
N TYR A 32 5.09 4.55 -11.92
CA TYR A 32 4.48 5.46 -12.90
C TYR A 32 3.60 6.50 -12.20
N PRO A 33 4.19 7.51 -11.52
CA PRO A 33 3.43 8.51 -10.78
C PRO A 33 2.36 9.20 -11.63
N LEU A 34 1.16 9.33 -11.06
CA LEU A 34 0.08 10.09 -11.66
C LEU A 34 0.16 11.55 -11.21
N SER A 35 -0.04 12.49 -12.15
CA SER A 35 -0.12 13.90 -11.81
C SER A 35 -1.46 14.26 -11.16
N TRP A 36 -1.50 15.39 -10.44
CA TRP A 36 -2.76 15.86 -9.85
C TRP A 36 -3.85 16.09 -10.90
N GLU A 37 -3.50 16.61 -12.06
CA GLU A 37 -4.43 16.88 -13.18
C GLU A 37 -5.11 15.60 -13.70
N MET A 38 -4.47 14.44 -13.53
CA MET A 38 -5.06 13.14 -13.86
C MET A 38 -5.97 12.62 -12.74
N ILE A 39 -5.70 12.99 -11.50
CA ILE A 39 -6.42 12.51 -10.32
C ILE A 39 -7.66 13.37 -9.99
N GLU A 40 -7.52 14.69 -10.10
CA GLU A 40 -8.58 15.64 -9.74
C GLU A 40 -9.95 15.33 -10.39
N PRO A 41 -10.03 14.95 -11.70
CA PRO A 41 -11.32 14.65 -12.33
C PRO A 41 -12.00 13.39 -11.79
N LEU A 42 -11.30 12.53 -11.05
CA LEU A 42 -11.87 11.30 -10.49
C LEU A 42 -12.84 11.59 -9.31
N GLY A 43 -12.72 12.75 -8.68
CA GLY A 43 -13.65 13.21 -7.65
C GLY A 43 -13.73 12.28 -6.41
N TYR A 44 -12.62 11.64 -6.02
CA TYR A 44 -12.63 10.69 -4.92
C TYR A 44 -12.88 11.31 -3.56
N SER A 45 -12.53 12.58 -3.37
CA SER A 45 -12.67 13.24 -2.08
C SER A 45 -12.67 14.75 -2.22
N ASP A 46 -13.48 15.42 -1.40
CA ASP A 46 -13.47 16.87 -1.21
C ASP A 46 -12.46 17.30 -0.11
N ASN A 47 -11.75 16.37 0.48
CA ASN A 47 -10.74 16.66 1.49
C ASN A 47 -9.55 17.41 0.84
N PRO A 48 -9.26 18.67 1.25
CA PRO A 48 -8.19 19.46 0.65
C PRO A 48 -6.80 18.83 0.80
N LEU A 49 -6.60 17.99 1.81
CA LEU A 49 -5.34 17.26 1.99
C LEU A 49 -5.12 16.21 0.90
N PHE A 50 -6.15 15.77 0.19
CA PHE A 50 -6.00 14.81 -0.91
C PHE A 50 -5.11 15.40 -2.02
N LYS A 51 -5.33 16.64 -2.41
CA LYS A 51 -4.44 17.36 -3.33
C LYS A 51 -3.01 17.43 -2.78
N THR A 52 -2.87 17.74 -1.49
CA THR A 52 -1.56 17.85 -0.84
C THR A 52 -0.76 16.56 -0.96
N LEU A 53 -1.39 15.38 -0.77
CA LEU A 53 -0.71 14.08 -0.93
C LEU A 53 -0.08 13.90 -2.32
N HIS A 54 -0.67 14.51 -3.37
CA HIS A 54 -0.17 14.39 -4.73
C HIS A 54 0.93 15.39 -5.07
N ILE A 55 0.80 16.65 -4.64
CA ILE A 55 1.69 17.75 -5.04
C ILE A 55 2.99 17.84 -4.23
N ILE A 56 3.07 17.20 -3.05
CA ILE A 56 4.33 17.15 -2.29
C ILE A 56 5.44 16.48 -3.12
N PRO A 57 6.71 16.84 -2.87
CA PRO A 57 7.83 16.25 -3.60
C PRO A 57 7.95 14.72 -3.34
N TRP A 58 8.63 14.05 -4.27
CA TRP A 58 9.03 12.67 -4.15
C TRP A 58 10.38 12.58 -3.43
N GLU A 59 10.71 11.40 -2.90
CA GLU A 59 11.98 11.04 -2.27
C GLU A 59 12.28 11.71 -0.93
N GLU A 60 11.35 12.46 -0.37
CA GLU A 60 11.52 13.11 0.94
C GLU A 60 10.33 12.90 1.86
N ASP A 61 10.59 12.95 3.17
CA ASP A 61 9.56 12.86 4.19
C ASP A 61 8.88 14.22 4.36
N THR A 62 7.57 14.29 4.08
CA THR A 62 6.77 15.52 4.24
C THR A 62 5.73 15.32 5.34
N ILE A 63 5.74 16.19 6.34
CA ILE A 63 4.70 16.23 7.38
C ILE A 63 3.44 16.85 6.79
N ILE A 64 2.40 16.04 6.59
CA ILE A 64 1.11 16.49 6.09
C ILE A 64 0.25 17.05 7.23
N THR A 65 0.22 16.32 8.35
CA THR A 65 -0.43 16.73 9.60
C THR A 65 0.42 16.28 10.79
N PRO A 66 0.11 16.71 12.02
CA PRO A 66 0.82 16.21 13.21
C PRO A 66 0.76 14.69 13.38
N CYS A 67 -0.25 14.03 12.78
CA CYS A 67 -0.45 12.58 12.85
C CYS A 67 0.02 11.84 11.60
N PHE A 68 0.36 12.52 10.49
CA PHE A 68 0.64 11.85 9.24
C PHE A 68 1.85 12.45 8.50
N THR A 69 2.88 11.64 8.35
CA THR A 69 4.06 11.95 7.51
C THR A 69 4.01 11.05 6.28
N LEU A 70 4.15 11.64 5.09
CA LEU A 70 4.16 10.92 3.82
C LEU A 70 5.54 11.00 3.16
N ARG A 71 6.04 9.85 2.74
CA ARG A 71 7.15 9.69 1.81
C ARG A 71 6.64 9.01 0.54
N LYS A 72 6.82 9.64 -0.60
CA LYS A 72 6.59 9.02 -1.91
C LYS A 72 7.93 8.61 -2.52
N VAL A 73 8.02 7.40 -3.05
CA VAL A 73 9.23 6.87 -3.69
C VAL A 73 8.89 6.44 -5.11
N GLN A 74 9.56 7.06 -6.09
CA GLN A 74 9.41 6.66 -7.49
C GLN A 74 10.41 5.56 -7.80
N ALA A 75 9.99 4.32 -7.72
CA ALA A 75 10.87 3.16 -7.93
C ALA A 75 10.09 1.92 -8.39
N ASP A 76 10.83 1.02 -9.04
CA ASP A 76 10.38 -0.34 -9.27
C ASP A 76 10.56 -1.15 -7.97
N PHE A 77 9.45 -1.57 -7.37
CA PHE A 77 9.50 -2.34 -6.13
C PHE A 77 10.17 -3.71 -6.30
N THR A 78 10.19 -4.28 -7.50
CA THR A 78 10.85 -5.57 -7.73
C THR A 78 12.35 -5.51 -7.45
N THR A 79 12.97 -4.35 -7.66
CA THR A 79 14.40 -4.11 -7.45
C THR A 79 14.73 -3.23 -6.25
N LEU A 80 13.72 -2.55 -5.68
CA LEU A 80 13.91 -1.66 -4.54
C LEU A 80 14.35 -2.44 -3.30
N THR A 81 15.40 -1.96 -2.64
CA THR A 81 15.84 -2.45 -1.33
C THR A 81 15.55 -1.39 -0.27
N THR A 82 15.24 -1.82 0.95
CA THR A 82 15.01 -0.95 2.09
C THR A 82 15.51 -1.61 3.37
N ASP A 83 16.06 -0.82 4.27
CA ASP A 83 16.43 -1.20 5.63
C ASP A 83 15.32 -0.88 6.65
N ARG A 84 14.23 -0.24 6.18
CA ARG A 84 13.07 0.08 7.02
C ARG A 84 12.22 -1.16 7.29
N SER A 85 11.61 -1.20 8.47
CA SER A 85 10.59 -2.18 8.83
C SER A 85 9.21 -1.52 8.85
N PHE A 86 8.18 -2.28 8.46
CA PHE A 86 6.81 -1.78 8.32
C PHE A 86 5.82 -2.59 9.14
N ASP A 87 4.93 -1.91 9.84
CA ASP A 87 3.85 -2.55 10.61
C ASP A 87 2.67 -2.95 9.72
N ILE A 88 2.43 -2.20 8.64
CA ILE A 88 1.36 -2.44 7.68
C ILE A 88 1.91 -2.36 6.26
N ILE A 89 1.55 -3.31 5.42
CA ILE A 89 1.83 -3.28 3.98
C ILE A 89 0.50 -3.37 3.21
N TYR A 90 0.20 -2.35 2.43
CA TYR A 90 -0.83 -2.41 1.39
C TYR A 90 -0.18 -2.88 0.09
N PHE A 91 -0.51 -4.10 -0.33
CA PHE A 91 -0.02 -4.66 -1.58
C PHE A 91 -1.08 -4.48 -2.67
N ASP A 92 -1.01 -3.37 -3.37
CA ASP A 92 -2.01 -2.90 -4.33
C ASP A 92 -1.45 -2.78 -5.77
N ALA A 93 -0.53 -3.66 -6.13
CA ALA A 93 -0.01 -3.79 -7.49
C ALA A 93 -1.11 -4.19 -8.49
N PHE A 94 -0.90 -3.95 -9.79
CA PHE A 94 -1.81 -4.44 -10.83
C PHE A 94 -2.01 -5.95 -10.75
N ALA A 95 -3.15 -6.44 -11.26
CA ALA A 95 -3.49 -7.86 -11.19
C ALA A 95 -2.37 -8.76 -11.77
N PRO A 96 -2.22 -10.01 -11.25
CA PRO A 96 -1.17 -10.93 -11.69
C PRO A 96 -1.08 -11.14 -13.20
N GLU A 97 -2.20 -10.99 -13.91
CA GLU A 97 -2.26 -11.09 -15.38
C GLU A 97 -1.71 -9.86 -16.10
N LYS A 98 -1.63 -8.73 -15.39
CA LYS A 98 -1.15 -7.45 -15.94
C LYS A 98 0.30 -7.17 -15.55
N GLN A 99 0.71 -7.64 -14.39
CA GLN A 99 2.02 -7.36 -13.80
C GLN A 99 2.53 -8.60 -13.05
N PRO A 100 2.79 -9.72 -13.75
CA PRO A 100 3.15 -10.99 -13.12
C PRO A 100 4.43 -10.92 -12.28
N GLU A 101 5.38 -10.05 -12.63
CA GLU A 101 6.63 -9.84 -11.89
C GLU A 101 6.42 -9.39 -10.44
N MET A 102 5.32 -8.71 -10.16
CA MET A 102 4.95 -8.30 -8.80
C MET A 102 4.42 -9.44 -7.93
N TRP A 103 4.11 -10.59 -8.52
CA TRP A 103 3.45 -11.72 -7.85
C TRP A 103 4.34 -12.96 -7.80
N SER A 104 5.61 -12.77 -7.43
CA SER A 104 6.59 -13.84 -7.30
C SER A 104 6.77 -14.29 -5.85
N GLN A 105 7.22 -15.54 -5.64
CA GLN A 105 7.53 -16.05 -4.29
C GLN A 105 8.63 -15.21 -3.64
N GLU A 106 9.69 -14.91 -4.38
CA GLU A 106 10.82 -14.10 -3.90
C GLU A 106 10.36 -12.73 -3.36
N LEU A 107 9.41 -12.10 -4.04
CA LEU A 107 8.89 -10.80 -3.62
C LEU A 107 8.11 -10.92 -2.29
N PHE A 108 7.29 -11.96 -2.12
CA PHE A 108 6.57 -12.20 -0.86
C PHE A 108 7.53 -12.59 0.27
N ASP A 109 8.61 -13.32 0.00
CA ASP A 109 9.66 -13.61 0.99
C ASP A 109 10.34 -12.32 1.46
N ARG A 110 10.64 -11.40 0.55
CA ARG A 110 11.18 -10.07 0.89
C ARG A 110 10.19 -9.25 1.72
N LEU A 111 8.91 -9.25 1.36
CA LEU A 111 7.88 -8.56 2.14
C LEU A 111 7.81 -9.09 3.57
N HIS A 112 7.92 -10.39 3.75
CA HIS A 112 7.97 -10.99 5.08
C HIS A 112 9.18 -10.49 5.88
N VAL A 113 10.36 -10.36 5.24
CA VAL A 113 11.59 -9.89 5.90
C VAL A 113 11.45 -8.44 6.38
N ILE A 114 10.96 -7.53 5.52
CA ILE A 114 10.84 -6.10 5.84
C ILE A 114 9.63 -5.77 6.73
N MET A 115 8.80 -6.75 7.04
CA MET A 115 7.66 -6.55 7.95
C MET A 115 8.10 -6.73 9.40
N GLY A 116 7.64 -5.83 10.26
CA GLY A 116 7.82 -5.93 11.71
C GLY A 116 7.05 -7.10 12.33
N GLU A 117 7.46 -7.49 13.54
CA GLU A 117 6.73 -8.47 14.34
C GLU A 117 5.26 -8.03 14.53
N LYS A 118 4.31 -8.95 14.31
CA LYS A 118 2.87 -8.69 14.30
C LYS A 118 2.39 -7.78 13.16
N GLY A 119 3.22 -7.56 12.15
CA GLY A 119 2.86 -6.78 10.97
C GLY A 119 1.72 -7.41 10.16
N ILE A 120 1.00 -6.57 9.43
CA ILE A 120 -0.16 -6.96 8.62
C ILE A 120 0.06 -6.55 7.17
N LEU A 121 -0.06 -7.52 6.27
CA LEU A 121 -0.15 -7.26 4.83
C LEU A 121 -1.59 -7.47 4.37
N THR A 122 -2.10 -6.56 3.56
CA THR A 122 -3.40 -6.72 2.90
C THR A 122 -3.25 -6.62 1.39
N THR A 123 -4.04 -7.41 0.66
CA THR A 123 -4.15 -7.32 -0.80
C THR A 123 -5.56 -7.67 -1.27
N TYR A 124 -6.01 -6.98 -2.30
CA TYR A 124 -7.29 -7.27 -2.95
C TYR A 124 -7.29 -8.60 -3.71
N CYS A 125 -6.12 -9.16 -4.02
CA CYS A 125 -6.02 -10.38 -4.81
C CYS A 125 -6.17 -11.64 -3.95
N ALA A 126 -7.37 -12.22 -3.94
CA ALA A 126 -7.69 -13.41 -3.16
C ALA A 126 -7.46 -14.75 -3.90
N LYS A 127 -6.65 -14.75 -4.97
CA LYS A 127 -6.34 -15.96 -5.73
C LYS A 127 -5.63 -16.99 -4.87
N GLY A 128 -5.98 -18.27 -5.07
CA GLY A 128 -5.40 -19.39 -4.31
C GLY A 128 -3.87 -19.49 -4.47
N VAL A 129 -3.31 -19.13 -5.62
CA VAL A 129 -1.87 -19.10 -5.86
C VAL A 129 -1.20 -18.03 -4.99
N VAL A 130 -1.74 -16.82 -4.92
CA VAL A 130 -1.22 -15.72 -4.08
C VAL A 130 -1.28 -16.09 -2.61
N ARG A 131 -2.41 -16.66 -2.15
CA ARG A 131 -2.54 -17.16 -0.79
C ARG A 131 -1.44 -18.17 -0.43
N ARG A 132 -1.18 -19.14 -1.31
CA ARG A 132 -0.12 -20.14 -1.07
C ARG A 132 1.27 -19.53 -1.03
N MET A 133 1.58 -18.57 -1.91
CA MET A 133 2.86 -17.85 -1.89
C MET A 133 3.07 -17.10 -0.57
N LEU A 134 2.05 -16.39 -0.09
CA LEU A 134 2.09 -15.72 1.22
C LEU A 134 2.32 -16.73 2.36
N GLN A 135 1.62 -17.88 2.34
CA GLN A 135 1.82 -18.93 3.34
C GLN A 135 3.23 -19.53 3.28
N THR A 136 3.77 -19.75 2.07
CA THR A 136 5.14 -20.24 1.87
C THR A 136 6.17 -19.24 2.38
N ALA A 137 5.92 -17.93 2.23
CA ALA A 137 6.76 -16.86 2.77
C ALA A 137 6.74 -16.77 4.31
N GLY A 138 5.85 -17.51 4.99
CA GLY A 138 5.78 -17.58 6.45
C GLY A 138 4.59 -16.83 7.07
N PHE A 139 3.70 -16.24 6.25
CA PHE A 139 2.53 -15.54 6.77
C PHE A 139 1.40 -16.50 7.19
N THR A 140 0.70 -16.12 8.25
CA THR A 140 -0.64 -16.65 8.55
C THR A 140 -1.66 -15.88 7.74
N VAL A 141 -2.36 -16.56 6.80
CA VAL A 141 -3.22 -15.90 5.81
C VAL A 141 -4.68 -16.21 6.04
N GLU A 142 -5.51 -15.20 6.10
CA GLU A 142 -6.96 -15.27 6.24
C GLU A 142 -7.66 -14.56 5.07
N ARG A 143 -8.87 -15.04 4.74
CA ARG A 143 -9.76 -14.38 3.79
C ARG A 143 -10.74 -13.51 4.55
N LEU A 144 -10.90 -12.28 4.12
CA LEU A 144 -11.87 -11.35 4.65
C LEU A 144 -12.88 -10.99 3.57
N PRO A 145 -14.11 -10.60 3.95
CA PRO A 145 -15.04 -9.99 3.02
C PRO A 145 -14.40 -8.76 2.36
N GLY A 146 -14.58 -8.63 1.05
CA GLY A 146 -14.19 -7.42 0.33
C GLY A 146 -15.13 -6.25 0.62
N PRO A 147 -14.78 -5.05 0.15
CA PRO A 147 -15.62 -3.88 0.35
C PRO A 147 -16.97 -4.01 -0.39
N PRO A 148 -18.04 -3.37 0.10
CA PRO A 148 -19.33 -3.34 -0.59
C PRO A 148 -19.19 -2.84 -2.04
N GLY A 149 -19.76 -3.56 -3.00
CA GLY A 149 -19.67 -3.24 -4.43
C GLY A 149 -18.33 -3.54 -5.11
N GLY A 150 -17.33 -4.02 -4.33
CA GLY A 150 -16.01 -4.38 -4.83
C GLY A 150 -15.77 -5.88 -4.96
N LYS A 151 -14.53 -6.30 -4.73
CA LYS A 151 -14.16 -7.73 -4.72
C LYS A 151 -14.89 -8.47 -3.61
N ARG A 152 -15.30 -9.73 -3.88
CA ARG A 152 -15.98 -10.56 -2.88
C ARG A 152 -15.11 -10.85 -1.66
N GLU A 153 -13.82 -11.07 -1.87
CA GLU A 153 -12.85 -11.41 -0.83
C GLU A 153 -11.55 -10.64 -1.04
N ILE A 154 -10.87 -10.38 0.05
CA ILE A 154 -9.50 -9.87 0.11
C ILE A 154 -8.66 -10.80 0.99
N LEU A 155 -7.33 -10.72 0.90
CA LEU A 155 -6.44 -11.43 1.82
C LEU A 155 -5.85 -10.48 2.84
N ARG A 156 -5.79 -10.96 4.08
CA ARG A 156 -4.98 -10.41 5.15
C ARG A 156 -3.93 -11.44 5.56
N ALA A 157 -2.66 -11.06 5.55
CA ALA A 157 -1.55 -11.89 5.95
C ALA A 157 -0.88 -11.27 7.18
N ARG A 158 -0.59 -12.08 8.19
CA ARG A 158 0.07 -11.66 9.44
C ARG A 158 1.42 -12.35 9.58
N LYS A 159 2.42 -11.58 9.97
CA LYS A 159 3.72 -12.12 10.39
C LYS A 159 3.66 -12.66 11.80
#